data_672f624d275fbf645101e65cf5f6a34b
#
_entry.id   672f624d275fbf645101e65cf5f6a34b
#
_cell.length_a   1.000
_cell.length_b   1.000
_cell.length_c   1.000
_cell.angle_alpha   90.00
_cell.angle_beta   90.00
_cell.angle_gamma   90.00
#
_symmetry.space_group_name_H-M   'P 1'
#
loop_
_entity.id
_entity.type
_entity.pdbx_description
1 polymer ?
#
loop_
_entity_poly.entity_id
_entity_poly.type
_entity_poly.pdbx_seq_one_letter_code
_entity_poly.pdbx_strand_id
1 'polypeptide(L)'
;MKYVGAHVSAAGGLANAAIRAAEIEATAFALFTKNQRQWRAAPLTAEVIDDFKAACEKYRYGPGQILPHDSYLINLGHPVAEALEKSREAFLDEVQRCEQLGLTLLNFHPGSHLMQIDEDACLARIAESINMTLDKTQGVTAVIENTAGQGSNLGFRFEHLAAIIDGVEDKSRVGVCIDTCHAFAAGYDLRTTEATKNTFEEFERIVGFKYLRGMHLNDAKSAFGSRVDRHHSLGEGNIGHDAFRFIMQDARFDGIPMVLETINPDIWAEEIAWLKAQQTAEQAA
;
A
#
# COMPACT_ATOMS: atom_id res chain seq x y z
N MET A 1 -3.64 -14.96 -11.23
CA MET A 1 -4.77 -14.03 -11.42
C MET A 1 -4.40 -12.66 -10.88
N LYS A 2 -4.70 -11.61 -11.62
CA LYS A 2 -4.45 -10.22 -11.23
C LYS A 2 -5.68 -9.64 -10.52
N TYR A 3 -5.45 -9.01 -9.37
CA TYR A 3 -6.50 -8.29 -8.65
C TYR A 3 -6.24 -6.79 -8.77
N VAL A 4 -7.15 -6.08 -9.42
CA VAL A 4 -7.03 -4.65 -9.66
C VAL A 4 -8.26 -3.88 -9.19
N GLY A 5 -8.04 -2.71 -8.63
CA GLY A 5 -9.11 -1.87 -8.15
C GLY A 5 -8.63 -0.49 -7.78
N ALA A 6 -9.27 0.12 -6.78
CA ALA A 6 -8.97 1.48 -6.37
C ALA A 6 -9.08 1.65 -4.85
N HIS A 7 -8.49 2.72 -4.33
CA HIS A 7 -8.68 3.14 -2.96
C HIS A 7 -10.02 3.88 -2.84
N VAL A 8 -11.07 3.11 -2.55
CA VAL A 8 -12.43 3.61 -2.53
C VAL A 8 -12.80 4.25 -1.20
N SER A 9 -13.82 5.10 -1.23
CA SER A 9 -14.35 5.74 -0.03
C SER A 9 -15.15 4.75 0.82
N ALA A 10 -14.97 4.82 2.14
CA ALA A 10 -15.79 4.12 3.12
C ALA A 10 -16.83 5.05 3.77
N ALA A 11 -17.08 6.21 3.20
CA ALA A 11 -18.05 7.17 3.72
C ALA A 11 -19.44 6.55 3.83
N GLY A 12 -20.08 6.76 5.00
CA GLY A 12 -21.38 6.19 5.30
C GLY A 12 -21.34 4.78 5.91
N GLY A 13 -20.16 4.18 6.04
CA GLY A 13 -19.94 2.85 6.62
C GLY A 13 -18.92 2.05 5.84
N LEU A 14 -18.17 1.17 6.53
CA LEU A 14 -17.10 0.37 5.92
C LEU A 14 -17.62 -0.55 4.81
N ALA A 15 -18.82 -1.11 4.94
CA ALA A 15 -19.45 -1.96 3.93
C ALA A 15 -19.58 -1.24 2.57
N ASN A 16 -19.73 0.08 2.56
CA ASN A 16 -19.84 0.87 1.36
C ASN A 16 -18.56 0.84 0.50
N ALA A 17 -17.41 0.56 1.10
CA ALA A 17 -16.18 0.40 0.33
C ALA A 17 -16.27 -0.80 -0.62
N ALA A 18 -16.74 -1.95 -0.14
CA ALA A 18 -16.93 -3.13 -0.99
C ALA A 18 -17.98 -2.88 -2.08
N ILE A 19 -19.06 -2.18 -1.76
CA ILE A 19 -20.11 -1.82 -2.72
C ILE A 19 -19.54 -0.93 -3.83
N ARG A 20 -18.80 0.12 -3.45
CA ARG A 20 -18.18 1.05 -4.39
C ARG A 20 -17.13 0.39 -5.28
N ALA A 21 -16.35 -0.54 -4.71
CA ALA A 21 -15.41 -1.33 -5.49
C ALA A 21 -16.14 -2.19 -6.55
N ALA A 22 -17.24 -2.81 -6.18
CA ALA A 22 -18.04 -3.60 -7.11
C ALA A 22 -18.66 -2.76 -8.23
N GLU A 23 -19.08 -1.54 -7.95
CA GLU A 23 -19.64 -0.60 -8.93
C GLU A 23 -18.66 -0.24 -10.05
N ILE A 24 -17.37 -0.23 -9.77
CA ILE A 24 -16.31 0.05 -10.75
C ILE A 24 -15.69 -1.24 -11.32
N GLU A 25 -16.30 -2.38 -11.06
CA GLU A 25 -15.84 -3.71 -11.51
C GLU A 25 -14.43 -4.07 -11.03
N ALA A 26 -14.08 -3.58 -9.84
CA ALA A 26 -12.81 -3.89 -9.20
C ALA A 26 -12.77 -5.31 -8.68
N THR A 27 -11.60 -5.94 -8.73
CA THR A 27 -11.31 -7.24 -8.09
C THR A 27 -10.42 -7.10 -6.86
N ALA A 28 -10.02 -5.88 -6.55
CA ALA A 28 -9.31 -5.50 -5.32
C ALA A 28 -9.76 -4.12 -4.89
N PHE A 29 -9.57 -3.78 -3.63
CA PHE A 29 -9.75 -2.41 -3.18
C PHE A 29 -8.90 -2.10 -1.94
N ALA A 30 -8.70 -0.81 -1.72
CA ALA A 30 -8.14 -0.26 -0.50
C ALA A 30 -9.18 0.64 0.16
N LEU A 31 -9.04 0.84 1.45
CA LEU A 31 -9.89 1.74 2.24
C LEU A 31 -9.12 2.19 3.48
N PHE A 32 -9.59 3.28 4.09
CA PHE A 32 -9.27 3.60 5.46
C PHE A 32 -10.32 2.98 6.39
N THR A 33 -9.89 2.26 7.41
CA THR A 33 -10.82 1.64 8.39
C THR A 33 -11.32 2.64 9.42
N LYS A 34 -10.73 3.82 9.45
CA LYS A 34 -11.13 4.99 10.27
C LYS A 34 -10.72 6.27 9.56
N ASN A 35 -11.13 7.41 10.07
CA ASN A 35 -10.72 8.69 9.50
C ASN A 35 -9.19 8.84 9.57
N GLN A 36 -8.55 8.92 8.42
CA GLN A 36 -7.09 8.97 8.27
C GLN A 36 -6.42 10.24 8.80
N ARG A 37 -7.21 11.23 9.20
CA ARG A 37 -6.73 12.50 9.75
C ARG A 37 -6.97 12.63 11.26
N GLN A 38 -7.44 11.56 11.90
CA GLN A 38 -7.73 11.53 13.33
C GLN A 38 -6.92 10.44 14.03
N TRP A 39 -6.42 10.77 15.23
CA TRP A 39 -5.66 9.82 16.05
C TRP A 39 -6.53 8.72 16.65
N ARG A 40 -7.76 9.06 17.01
CA ARG A 40 -8.69 8.16 17.66
C ARG A 40 -9.98 8.05 16.86
N ALA A 41 -10.54 6.85 16.90
CA ALA A 41 -11.87 6.57 16.36
C ALA A 41 -12.62 5.71 17.37
N ALA A 42 -13.96 5.75 17.31
CA ALA A 42 -14.78 4.84 18.08
C ALA A 42 -14.43 3.38 17.74
N PRO A 43 -14.48 2.47 18.71
CA PRO A 43 -14.34 1.04 18.44
C PRO A 43 -15.34 0.56 17.39
N LEU A 44 -14.93 -0.41 16.59
CA LEU A 44 -15.84 -1.07 15.65
C LEU A 44 -16.93 -1.81 16.41
N THR A 45 -18.19 -1.58 16.02
CA THR A 45 -19.32 -2.34 16.58
C THR A 45 -19.45 -3.69 15.87
N ALA A 46 -20.10 -4.66 16.52
CA ALA A 46 -20.39 -5.96 15.90
C ALA A 46 -21.19 -5.79 14.59
N GLU A 47 -22.14 -4.86 14.56
CA GLU A 47 -22.94 -4.56 13.37
C GLU A 47 -22.07 -4.07 12.21
N VAL A 48 -21.15 -3.14 12.45
CA VAL A 48 -20.24 -2.63 11.41
C VAL A 48 -19.35 -3.73 10.87
N ILE A 49 -18.80 -4.58 11.75
CA ILE A 49 -17.96 -5.72 11.36
C ILE A 49 -18.76 -6.70 10.51
N ASP A 50 -19.96 -7.08 10.95
CA ASP A 50 -20.80 -8.05 10.24
C ASP A 50 -21.25 -7.51 8.88
N ASP A 51 -21.64 -6.24 8.80
CA ASP A 51 -22.02 -5.59 7.54
C ASP A 51 -20.86 -5.56 6.54
N PHE A 52 -19.66 -5.23 7.01
CA PHE A 52 -18.47 -5.23 6.17
C PHE A 52 -18.15 -6.64 5.63
N LYS A 53 -18.14 -7.64 6.50
CA LYS A 53 -17.88 -9.02 6.10
C LYS A 53 -18.94 -9.55 5.13
N ALA A 54 -20.20 -9.23 5.37
CA ALA A 54 -21.31 -9.63 4.49
C ALA A 54 -21.18 -9.00 3.11
N ALA A 55 -20.80 -7.71 3.02
CA ALA A 55 -20.58 -7.03 1.75
C ALA A 55 -19.39 -7.63 0.99
N CYS A 56 -18.29 -7.90 1.67
CA CYS A 56 -17.13 -8.55 1.05
C CYS A 56 -17.48 -9.94 0.51
N GLU A 57 -18.23 -10.74 1.24
CA GLU A 57 -18.69 -12.06 0.80
C GLU A 57 -19.61 -11.93 -0.43
N LYS A 58 -20.57 -11.03 -0.38
CA LYS A 58 -21.53 -10.80 -1.47
C LYS A 58 -20.81 -10.47 -2.78
N TYR A 59 -19.80 -9.61 -2.73
CA TYR A 59 -19.07 -9.15 -3.91
C TYR A 59 -17.79 -9.93 -4.17
N ARG A 60 -17.54 -11.01 -3.41
CA ARG A 60 -16.42 -11.95 -3.57
C ARG A 60 -15.04 -11.33 -3.37
N TYR A 61 -14.92 -10.46 -2.38
CA TYR A 61 -13.63 -9.93 -1.94
C TYR A 61 -13.11 -10.73 -0.76
N GLY A 62 -12.10 -11.57 -1.00
CA GLY A 62 -11.34 -12.22 0.08
C GLY A 62 -10.29 -11.31 0.68
N PRO A 63 -9.72 -11.68 1.84
CA PRO A 63 -8.73 -10.84 2.52
C PRO A 63 -7.49 -10.51 1.68
N GLY A 64 -7.09 -11.42 0.78
CA GLY A 64 -5.96 -11.21 -0.14
C GLY A 64 -6.23 -10.22 -1.28
N GLN A 65 -7.45 -9.68 -1.36
CA GLN A 65 -7.85 -8.70 -2.37
C GLN A 65 -8.06 -7.31 -1.77
N ILE A 66 -7.85 -7.16 -0.47
CA ILE A 66 -8.13 -5.91 0.25
C ILE A 66 -6.86 -5.40 0.90
N LEU A 67 -6.50 -4.14 0.61
CA LEU A 67 -5.28 -3.49 1.09
C LEU A 67 -5.63 -2.24 1.90
N PRO A 68 -6.03 -2.38 3.18
CA PRO A 68 -6.30 -1.23 4.03
C PRO A 68 -5.07 -0.35 4.20
N HIS A 69 -5.27 0.93 4.35
CA HIS A 69 -4.21 1.91 4.63
C HIS A 69 -4.42 2.53 6.01
N ASP A 70 -3.33 2.78 6.72
CA ASP A 70 -3.37 3.41 8.02
C ASP A 70 -3.52 4.94 7.94
N SER A 71 -3.67 5.57 9.10
CA SER A 71 -3.72 7.03 9.22
C SER A 71 -2.40 7.68 8.80
N TYR A 72 -2.47 8.80 8.07
CA TYR A 72 -1.31 9.61 7.70
C TYR A 72 -0.58 10.25 8.89
N LEU A 73 -1.20 10.26 10.06
CA LEU A 73 -0.61 10.86 11.27
C LEU A 73 0.45 9.97 11.91
N ILE A 74 0.46 8.68 11.61
CA ILE A 74 1.33 7.69 12.23
C ILE A 74 2.76 7.82 11.67
N ASN A 75 3.73 7.96 12.58
CA ASN A 75 5.15 7.94 12.25
C ASN A 75 5.87 6.95 13.19
N LEU A 76 6.09 5.73 12.72
CA LEU A 76 6.68 4.64 13.52
C LEU A 76 8.17 4.82 13.79
N GLY A 77 8.81 5.79 13.16
CA GLY A 77 10.21 6.18 13.37
C GLY A 77 10.37 7.53 14.06
N HIS A 78 9.33 8.06 14.68
CA HIS A 78 9.35 9.40 15.26
C HIS A 78 10.50 9.57 16.25
N PRO A 79 11.31 10.65 16.13
CA PRO A 79 12.46 10.86 17.00
C PRO A 79 12.10 11.20 18.45
N VAL A 80 10.92 11.78 18.71
CA VAL A 80 10.47 12.18 20.05
C VAL A 80 9.69 11.03 20.68
N ALA A 81 10.11 10.60 21.87
CA ALA A 81 9.59 9.41 22.55
C ALA A 81 8.07 9.45 22.77
N GLU A 82 7.52 10.58 23.20
CA GLU A 82 6.09 10.74 23.47
C GLU A 82 5.26 10.63 22.17
N ALA A 83 5.71 11.26 21.09
CA ALA A 83 5.06 11.18 19.79
C ALA A 83 5.19 9.79 19.15
N LEU A 84 6.30 9.11 19.36
CA LEU A 84 6.50 7.73 18.94
C LEU A 84 5.52 6.78 19.66
N GLU A 85 5.35 6.93 20.95
CA GLU A 85 4.38 6.17 21.75
C GLU A 85 2.96 6.33 21.19
N LYS A 86 2.57 7.56 20.90
CA LYS A 86 1.26 7.88 20.30
C LYS A 86 1.06 7.22 18.95
N SER A 87 2.10 7.23 18.11
CA SER A 87 2.07 6.56 16.81
C SER A 87 1.98 5.03 16.96
N ARG A 88 2.72 4.46 17.91
CA ARG A 88 2.67 3.01 18.18
C ARG A 88 1.30 2.56 18.68
N GLU A 89 0.67 3.33 19.57
CA GLU A 89 -0.69 3.07 20.02
C GLU A 89 -1.69 3.12 18.87
N ALA A 90 -1.60 4.14 18.03
CA ALA A 90 -2.47 4.29 16.87
C ALA A 90 -2.28 3.16 15.85
N PHE A 91 -1.04 2.74 15.60
CA PHE A 91 -0.75 1.64 14.69
C PHE A 91 -1.29 0.30 15.22
N LEU A 92 -1.14 0.05 16.51
CA LEU A 92 -1.71 -1.13 17.16
C LEU A 92 -3.24 -1.17 16.98
N ASP A 93 -3.92 -0.04 17.19
CA ASP A 93 -5.37 0.07 16.95
C ASP A 93 -5.73 -0.24 15.50
N GLU A 94 -4.98 0.27 14.54
CA GLU A 94 -5.20 0.00 13.11
C GLU A 94 -5.06 -1.49 12.78
N VAL A 95 -4.04 -2.16 13.31
CA VAL A 95 -3.86 -3.61 13.11
C VAL A 95 -4.98 -4.40 13.75
N GLN A 96 -5.40 -4.04 14.97
CA GLN A 96 -6.51 -4.69 15.67
C GLN A 96 -7.84 -4.51 14.92
N ARG A 97 -8.08 -3.35 14.31
CA ARG A 97 -9.25 -3.13 13.44
C ARG A 97 -9.23 -4.09 12.26
N CYS A 98 -8.07 -4.28 11.64
CA CYS A 98 -7.91 -5.27 10.56
C CYS A 98 -8.23 -6.69 11.05
N GLU A 99 -7.73 -7.09 12.22
CA GLU A 99 -8.07 -8.40 12.81
C GLU A 99 -9.58 -8.58 12.97
N GLN A 100 -10.25 -7.57 13.53
CA GLN A 100 -11.70 -7.62 13.78
C GLN A 100 -12.49 -7.73 12.48
N LEU A 101 -12.02 -7.08 11.41
CA LEU A 101 -12.66 -7.09 10.09
C LEU A 101 -12.30 -8.33 9.25
N GLY A 102 -11.43 -9.21 9.76
CA GLY A 102 -10.97 -10.38 9.02
C GLY A 102 -9.99 -10.06 7.90
N LEU A 103 -9.35 -8.90 7.95
CA LEU A 103 -8.35 -8.46 6.97
C LEU A 103 -6.96 -8.94 7.38
N THR A 104 -6.12 -9.23 6.39
CA THR A 104 -4.81 -9.85 6.61
C THR A 104 -3.63 -8.96 6.24
N LEU A 105 -3.90 -7.77 5.72
CA LEU A 105 -2.88 -6.81 5.28
C LEU A 105 -3.18 -5.45 5.90
N LEU A 106 -2.14 -4.72 6.27
CA LEU A 106 -2.26 -3.30 6.58
C LEU A 106 -1.10 -2.56 5.95
N ASN A 107 -1.40 -1.69 4.98
CA ASN A 107 -0.43 -0.86 4.29
C ASN A 107 -0.18 0.43 5.05
N PHE A 108 1.08 0.86 5.16
CA PHE A 108 1.47 2.08 5.85
C PHE A 108 2.76 2.66 5.31
N HIS A 109 2.93 3.97 5.45
CA HIS A 109 4.20 4.64 5.19
C HIS A 109 5.13 4.39 6.38
N PRO A 110 6.43 4.08 6.14
CA PRO A 110 7.29 3.63 7.23
C PRO A 110 7.53 4.67 8.32
N GLY A 111 7.83 5.90 7.95
CA GLY A 111 8.07 6.97 8.91
C GLY A 111 9.06 8.01 8.43
N SER A 112 9.38 8.94 9.33
CA SER A 112 10.17 10.12 9.04
C SER A 112 11.10 10.45 10.22
N HIS A 113 12.36 10.79 9.91
CA HIS A 113 13.34 11.16 10.93
C HIS A 113 13.24 12.63 11.39
N LEU A 114 12.42 13.44 10.72
CA LEU A 114 12.19 14.86 11.03
C LEU A 114 13.49 15.67 11.19
N MET A 115 14.57 15.24 10.55
CA MET A 115 15.93 15.84 10.67
C MET A 115 16.49 15.86 12.09
N GLN A 116 15.99 15.01 12.99
CA GLN A 116 16.39 14.96 14.41
C GLN A 116 17.20 13.72 14.79
N ILE A 117 17.12 12.65 14.01
CA ILE A 117 17.93 11.43 14.15
C ILE A 117 18.42 11.02 12.76
N ASP A 118 19.45 10.18 12.69
CA ASP A 118 19.93 9.69 11.41
C ASP A 118 18.98 8.64 10.80
N GLU A 119 19.17 8.35 9.50
CA GLU A 119 18.33 7.42 8.78
C GLU A 119 18.36 6.02 9.39
N ASP A 120 19.53 5.52 9.73
CA ASP A 120 19.68 4.16 10.27
C ASP A 120 18.97 4.00 11.62
N ALA A 121 19.09 5.00 12.49
CA ALA A 121 18.37 5.02 13.75
C ALA A 121 16.86 5.05 13.55
N CYS A 122 16.38 5.82 12.58
CA CYS A 122 14.96 5.90 12.25
C CYS A 122 14.44 4.56 11.69
N LEU A 123 15.17 3.93 10.77
CA LEU A 123 14.81 2.62 10.22
C LEU A 123 14.75 1.53 11.30
N ALA A 124 15.72 1.52 12.22
CA ALA A 124 15.72 0.60 13.35
C ALA A 124 14.50 0.80 14.26
N ARG A 125 14.13 2.05 14.49
CA ARG A 125 12.97 2.43 15.31
C ARG A 125 11.65 2.00 14.67
N ILE A 126 11.55 2.11 13.35
CA ILE A 126 10.40 1.62 12.57
C ILE A 126 10.26 0.09 12.74
N ALA A 127 11.36 -0.65 12.58
CA ALA A 127 11.35 -2.10 12.77
C ALA A 127 10.93 -2.50 14.17
N GLU A 128 11.43 -1.81 15.20
CA GLU A 128 11.05 -2.02 16.60
C GLU A 128 9.54 -1.78 16.81
N SER A 129 9.01 -0.70 16.24
CA SER A 129 7.57 -0.39 16.30
C SER A 129 6.72 -1.50 15.69
N ILE A 130 7.15 -2.04 14.55
CA ILE A 130 6.49 -3.16 13.91
C ILE A 130 6.53 -4.40 14.82
N ASN A 131 7.69 -4.75 15.36
CA ASN A 131 7.85 -5.89 16.26
C ASN A 131 6.91 -5.80 17.47
N MET A 132 6.84 -4.64 18.09
CA MET A 132 5.95 -4.41 19.24
C MET A 132 4.48 -4.65 18.92
N THR A 133 4.04 -4.22 17.73
CA THR A 133 2.67 -4.42 17.28
C THR A 133 2.41 -5.88 16.91
N LEU A 134 3.32 -6.53 16.20
CA LEU A 134 3.17 -7.94 15.82
C LEU A 134 3.11 -8.85 17.03
N ASP A 135 3.86 -8.54 18.11
CA ASP A 135 3.84 -9.32 19.36
C ASP A 135 2.47 -9.31 20.06
N LYS A 136 1.65 -8.30 19.80
CA LYS A 136 0.33 -8.11 20.43
C LYS A 136 -0.85 -8.50 19.53
N THR A 137 -0.58 -8.94 18.32
CA THR A 137 -1.61 -9.17 17.30
C THR A 137 -1.37 -10.48 16.56
N GLN A 138 -2.34 -10.91 15.76
CA GLN A 138 -2.25 -12.14 14.97
C GLN A 138 -2.89 -11.94 13.59
N GLY A 139 -2.38 -12.67 12.60
CA GLY A 139 -3.03 -12.83 11.30
C GLY A 139 -2.97 -11.63 10.36
N VAL A 140 -2.39 -10.51 10.78
CA VAL A 140 -2.23 -9.32 9.93
C VAL A 140 -0.76 -9.12 9.59
N THR A 141 -0.47 -8.91 8.32
CA THR A 141 0.86 -8.59 7.82
C THR A 141 1.02 -7.07 7.75
N ALA A 142 2.11 -6.57 8.33
CA ALA A 142 2.52 -5.17 8.19
C ALA A 142 3.14 -4.97 6.80
N VAL A 143 2.48 -4.20 5.96
CA VAL A 143 2.87 -3.98 4.56
C VAL A 143 3.46 -2.57 4.43
N ILE A 144 4.78 -2.51 4.28
CA ILE A 144 5.53 -1.25 4.22
C ILE A 144 5.47 -0.69 2.81
N GLU A 145 4.96 0.51 2.65
CA GLU A 145 4.94 1.18 1.36
C GLU A 145 6.22 1.97 1.13
N ASN A 146 6.78 1.89 -0.09
CA ASN A 146 7.82 2.81 -0.52
C ASN A 146 7.24 4.23 -0.64
N THR A 147 8.09 5.23 -0.43
CA THR A 147 7.71 6.65 -0.51
C THR A 147 8.49 7.38 -1.59
N ALA A 148 8.01 8.56 -1.96
CA ALA A 148 8.74 9.44 -2.89
C ALA A 148 10.00 10.07 -2.25
N GLY A 149 10.12 10.01 -0.93
CA GLY A 149 11.19 10.66 -0.21
C GLY A 149 10.99 12.16 -0.02
N GLN A 150 9.73 12.61 -0.07
CA GLN A 150 9.41 14.01 0.15
C GLN A 150 9.72 14.41 1.59
N GLY A 151 10.38 15.55 1.75
CA GLY A 151 10.81 16.01 3.08
C GLY A 151 11.79 15.04 3.74
N SER A 152 11.47 14.61 4.95
CA SER A 152 12.27 13.68 5.75
C SER A 152 11.71 12.25 5.78
N ASN A 153 10.78 11.92 4.88
CA ASN A 153 10.16 10.59 4.79
C ASN A 153 11.17 9.55 4.30
N LEU A 154 11.27 8.44 5.02
CA LEU A 154 12.05 7.28 4.63
C LEU A 154 11.21 6.28 3.83
N GLY A 155 11.86 5.28 3.23
CA GLY A 155 11.22 4.30 2.38
C GLY A 155 11.34 4.62 0.89
N PHE A 156 12.04 5.68 0.52
CA PHE A 156 12.24 6.06 -0.88
C PHE A 156 13.34 5.26 -1.60
N ARG A 157 14.10 4.46 -0.87
CA ARG A 157 15.07 3.51 -1.42
C ARG A 157 14.67 2.10 -1.06
N PHE A 158 14.86 1.16 -1.98
CA PHE A 158 14.59 -0.25 -1.71
C PHE A 158 15.42 -0.77 -0.53
N GLU A 159 16.62 -0.25 -0.34
CA GLU A 159 17.48 -0.55 0.81
C GLU A 159 16.84 -0.16 2.15
N HIS A 160 16.02 0.88 2.18
CA HIS A 160 15.26 1.25 3.38
C HIS A 160 14.25 0.15 3.75
N LEU A 161 13.53 -0.35 2.74
CA LEU A 161 12.56 -1.45 2.94
C LEU A 161 13.26 -2.72 3.42
N ALA A 162 14.39 -3.05 2.78
CA ALA A 162 15.19 -4.21 3.15
C ALA A 162 15.72 -4.11 4.59
N ALA A 163 16.19 -2.93 5.00
CA ALA A 163 16.68 -2.68 6.35
C ALA A 163 15.58 -2.84 7.41
N ILE A 164 14.38 -2.33 7.14
CA ILE A 164 13.25 -2.50 8.05
C ILE A 164 12.87 -3.98 8.17
N ILE A 165 12.76 -4.70 7.05
CA ILE A 165 12.45 -6.13 7.04
C ILE A 165 13.49 -6.91 7.83
N ASP A 166 14.78 -6.59 7.66
CA ASP A 166 15.87 -7.24 8.37
C ASP A 166 15.74 -7.10 9.90
N GLY A 167 15.24 -5.97 10.36
CA GLY A 167 14.99 -5.70 11.78
C GLY A 167 13.68 -6.27 12.32
N VAL A 168 12.78 -6.76 11.48
CA VAL A 168 11.53 -7.39 11.91
C VAL A 168 11.77 -8.86 12.23
N GLU A 169 11.37 -9.29 13.41
CA GLU A 169 11.61 -10.66 13.91
C GLU A 169 10.75 -11.70 13.18
N ASP A 170 9.45 -11.47 13.06
CA ASP A 170 8.53 -12.36 12.36
C ASP A 170 8.42 -11.99 10.88
N LYS A 171 9.28 -12.57 10.07
CA LYS A 171 9.34 -12.32 8.63
C LYS A 171 8.10 -12.80 7.86
N SER A 172 7.30 -13.67 8.45
CA SER A 172 6.05 -14.14 7.85
C SER A 172 4.94 -13.09 7.90
N ARG A 173 5.10 -12.07 8.74
CA ARG A 173 4.09 -11.02 8.95
C ARG A 173 4.59 -9.63 8.56
N VAL A 174 5.56 -9.55 7.69
CA VAL A 174 6.03 -8.30 7.10
C VAL A 174 6.10 -8.45 5.58
N GLY A 175 5.74 -7.42 4.87
CA GLY A 175 5.83 -7.36 3.42
C GLY A 175 5.92 -5.92 2.96
N VAL A 176 5.85 -5.73 1.65
CA VAL A 176 5.95 -4.41 1.04
C VAL A 176 4.84 -4.17 0.03
N CYS A 177 4.47 -2.90 -0.13
CA CYS A 177 3.66 -2.38 -1.20
C CYS A 177 4.52 -1.42 -2.01
N ILE A 178 4.54 -1.58 -3.32
CA ILE A 178 5.24 -0.66 -4.22
C ILE A 178 4.23 0.26 -4.89
N ASP A 179 4.40 1.57 -4.64
CA ASP A 179 3.70 2.64 -5.32
C ASP A 179 4.57 3.10 -6.50
N THR A 180 4.04 3.00 -7.71
CA THR A 180 4.79 3.31 -8.93
C THR A 180 5.12 4.80 -9.06
N CYS A 181 4.22 5.68 -8.62
CA CYS A 181 4.48 7.12 -8.58
C CYS A 181 5.63 7.45 -7.61
N HIS A 182 5.59 6.87 -6.42
CA HIS A 182 6.64 7.06 -5.41
C HIS A 182 7.99 6.55 -5.91
N ALA A 183 8.05 5.36 -6.50
CA ALA A 183 9.28 4.79 -7.05
C ALA A 183 9.87 5.70 -8.13
N PHE A 184 9.04 6.17 -9.05
CA PHE A 184 9.45 7.08 -10.12
C PHE A 184 9.99 8.41 -9.58
N ALA A 185 9.27 9.01 -8.64
CA ALA A 185 9.68 10.25 -7.99
C ALA A 185 10.99 10.08 -7.20
N ALA A 186 11.23 8.90 -6.66
CA ALA A 186 12.46 8.58 -5.92
C ALA A 186 13.66 8.25 -6.82
N GLY A 187 13.46 8.12 -8.14
CA GLY A 187 14.55 7.89 -9.08
C GLY A 187 14.62 6.49 -9.68
N TYR A 188 13.58 5.67 -9.50
CA TYR A 188 13.45 4.36 -10.18
C TYR A 188 12.69 4.55 -11.48
N ASP A 189 13.35 4.35 -12.61
CA ASP A 189 12.78 4.62 -13.92
C ASP A 189 11.73 3.57 -14.32
N LEU A 190 10.57 4.08 -14.76
CA LEU A 190 9.42 3.28 -15.18
C LEU A 190 8.88 3.74 -16.56
N ARG A 191 9.63 4.56 -17.30
CA ARG A 191 9.13 5.20 -18.52
C ARG A 191 9.08 4.28 -19.74
N THR A 192 9.81 3.19 -19.71
CA THR A 192 9.85 2.19 -20.77
C THR A 192 9.71 0.78 -20.19
N THR A 193 9.38 -0.18 -21.04
CA THR A 193 9.34 -1.59 -20.65
C THR A 193 10.71 -2.07 -20.10
N GLU A 194 11.80 -1.68 -20.76
CA GLU A 194 13.14 -2.06 -20.33
C GLU A 194 13.51 -1.44 -18.97
N ALA A 195 13.24 -0.15 -18.79
CA ALA A 195 13.49 0.53 -17.53
C ALA A 195 12.67 -0.07 -16.40
N THR A 196 11.41 -0.40 -16.65
CA THR A 196 10.53 -1.07 -15.69
C THR A 196 11.07 -2.45 -15.29
N LYS A 197 11.51 -3.24 -16.27
CA LYS A 197 12.14 -4.53 -16.04
C LYS A 197 13.36 -4.37 -15.13
N ASN A 198 14.23 -3.44 -15.43
CA ASN A 198 15.45 -3.18 -14.65
C ASN A 198 15.13 -2.74 -13.23
N THR A 199 14.13 -1.89 -13.05
CA THR A 199 13.67 -1.45 -11.71
C THR A 199 13.20 -2.64 -10.87
N PHE A 200 12.38 -3.53 -11.44
CA PHE A 200 11.88 -4.69 -10.69
C PHE A 200 12.93 -5.80 -10.52
N GLU A 201 13.93 -5.89 -11.38
CA GLU A 201 15.12 -6.73 -11.14
C GLU A 201 15.93 -6.21 -9.94
N GLU A 202 16.08 -4.90 -9.82
CA GLU A 202 16.72 -4.28 -8.65
C GLU A 202 15.91 -4.52 -7.38
N PHE A 203 14.58 -4.39 -7.46
CA PHE A 203 13.68 -4.73 -6.37
C PHE A 203 13.84 -6.18 -5.92
N GLU A 204 13.87 -7.13 -6.87
CA GLU A 204 14.08 -8.55 -6.56
C GLU A 204 15.42 -8.78 -5.86
N ARG A 205 16.47 -8.12 -6.30
CA ARG A 205 17.82 -8.26 -5.74
C ARG A 205 17.94 -7.72 -4.32
N ILE A 206 17.29 -6.58 -4.05
CA ILE A 206 17.43 -5.83 -2.78
C ILE A 206 16.40 -6.29 -1.75
N VAL A 207 15.15 -6.42 -2.14
CA VAL A 207 14.03 -6.76 -1.25
C VAL A 207 13.53 -8.17 -1.50
N GLY A 208 13.14 -8.47 -2.73
CA GLY A 208 12.61 -9.74 -3.17
C GLY A 208 11.09 -9.75 -3.32
N PHE A 209 10.60 -10.33 -4.42
CA PHE A 209 9.17 -10.50 -4.68
C PHE A 209 8.46 -11.34 -3.63
N LYS A 210 9.19 -12.19 -2.90
CA LYS A 210 8.62 -12.97 -1.79
C LYS A 210 7.99 -12.10 -0.70
N TYR A 211 8.40 -10.83 -0.60
CA TYR A 211 7.84 -9.87 0.33
C TYR A 211 6.76 -8.97 -0.27
N LEU A 212 6.56 -9.01 -1.58
CA LEU A 212 5.55 -8.16 -2.22
C LEU A 212 4.14 -8.61 -1.84
N ARG A 213 3.35 -7.70 -1.27
CA ARG A 213 1.99 -7.98 -0.80
C ARG A 213 0.94 -7.06 -1.40
N GLY A 214 1.35 -6.03 -2.11
CA GLY A 214 0.44 -5.09 -2.74
C GLY A 214 1.14 -4.15 -3.67
N MET A 215 0.36 -3.46 -4.50
CA MET A 215 0.84 -2.40 -5.38
C MET A 215 -0.12 -1.22 -5.33
N HIS A 216 0.42 -0.03 -5.42
CA HIS A 216 -0.34 1.15 -5.83
C HIS A 216 0.04 1.49 -7.27
N LEU A 217 -0.93 1.42 -8.16
CA LEU A 217 -0.73 1.67 -9.59
C LEU A 217 -1.10 3.12 -9.89
N ASN A 218 -0.11 3.98 -9.87
CA ASN A 218 -0.29 5.42 -10.08
C ASN A 218 0.70 5.94 -11.11
N ASP A 219 0.22 6.77 -12.05
CA ASP A 219 1.12 7.59 -12.84
C ASP A 219 1.59 8.79 -12.02
N ALA A 220 2.56 9.53 -12.50
CA ALA A 220 3.20 10.62 -11.77
C ALA A 220 3.06 11.94 -12.52
N LYS A 221 2.49 12.93 -11.84
CA LYS A 221 2.50 14.32 -12.29
C LYS A 221 3.87 14.95 -12.02
N SER A 222 4.56 14.49 -10.99
CA SER A 222 5.90 14.90 -10.62
C SER A 222 6.95 14.38 -11.61
N ALA A 223 8.08 15.08 -11.69
CA ALA A 223 9.19 14.70 -12.54
C ALA A 223 9.98 13.52 -11.97
N PHE A 224 10.66 12.80 -12.85
CA PHE A 224 11.58 11.73 -12.46
C PHE A 224 12.63 12.21 -11.46
N GLY A 225 12.75 11.50 -10.35
CA GLY A 225 13.76 11.83 -9.33
C GLY A 225 13.50 13.10 -8.53
N SER A 226 12.32 13.70 -8.67
CA SER A 226 11.97 14.97 -8.01
C SER A 226 11.76 14.86 -6.50
N ARG A 227 11.49 13.64 -5.98
CA ARG A 227 11.10 13.39 -4.59
C ARG A 227 9.84 14.15 -4.18
N VAL A 228 8.93 14.38 -5.14
CA VAL A 228 7.63 15.01 -4.92
C VAL A 228 6.53 13.99 -5.19
N ASP A 229 5.64 13.81 -4.23
CA ASP A 229 4.52 12.87 -4.30
C ASP A 229 3.31 13.54 -4.94
N ARG A 230 3.13 13.33 -6.25
CA ARG A 230 1.97 13.80 -7.00
C ARG A 230 1.54 12.75 -8.01
N HIS A 231 0.37 12.16 -7.77
CA HIS A 231 -0.23 11.17 -8.65
C HIS A 231 -0.85 11.80 -9.91
N HIS A 232 -1.00 10.97 -10.93
CA HIS A 232 -1.74 11.29 -12.14
C HIS A 232 -2.52 10.07 -12.64
N SER A 233 -3.46 10.29 -13.55
CA SER A 233 -4.18 9.22 -14.22
C SER A 233 -3.25 8.38 -15.09
N LEU A 234 -3.51 7.08 -15.19
CA LEU A 234 -2.66 6.14 -15.92
C LEU A 234 -2.47 6.58 -17.37
N GLY A 235 -1.21 6.63 -17.79
CA GLY A 235 -0.82 7.01 -19.14
C GLY A 235 -0.77 8.51 -19.42
N GLU A 236 -1.26 9.34 -18.51
CA GLU A 236 -1.30 10.80 -18.69
C GLU A 236 -0.19 11.53 -17.96
N GLY A 237 0.58 10.83 -17.14
CA GLY A 237 1.70 11.39 -16.39
C GLY A 237 3.04 11.11 -17.06
N ASN A 238 4.10 11.31 -16.27
CA ASN A 238 5.47 11.17 -16.73
C ASN A 238 5.96 9.72 -16.82
N ILE A 239 5.19 8.76 -16.30
CA ILE A 239 5.51 7.32 -16.42
C ILE A 239 5.01 6.79 -17.77
N GLY A 240 3.75 7.02 -18.12
CA GLY A 240 3.12 6.48 -19.32
C GLY A 240 2.53 5.09 -19.10
N HIS A 241 2.21 4.39 -20.20
CA HIS A 241 1.47 3.12 -20.15
C HIS A 241 2.35 1.87 -19.98
N ASP A 242 3.61 1.91 -20.42
CA ASP A 242 4.44 0.70 -20.57
C ASP A 242 4.68 -0.03 -19.23
N ALA A 243 4.90 0.71 -18.15
CA ALA A 243 5.10 0.13 -16.82
C ALA A 243 3.87 -0.67 -16.35
N PHE A 244 2.68 -0.13 -16.56
CA PHE A 244 1.43 -0.77 -16.13
C PHE A 244 1.10 -1.99 -16.99
N ARG A 245 1.40 -1.95 -18.28
CA ARG A 245 1.29 -3.11 -19.16
C ARG A 245 2.26 -4.21 -18.73
N PHE A 246 3.50 -3.85 -18.44
CA PHE A 246 4.51 -4.78 -17.92
C PHE A 246 4.01 -5.50 -16.65
N ILE A 247 3.51 -4.74 -15.68
CA ILE A 247 3.00 -5.29 -14.41
C ILE A 247 1.85 -6.26 -14.68
N MET A 248 0.91 -5.90 -15.54
CA MET A 248 -0.25 -6.74 -15.83
C MET A 248 0.13 -8.03 -16.59
N GLN A 249 1.28 -8.07 -17.25
CA GLN A 249 1.74 -9.23 -18.00
C GLN A 249 2.77 -10.10 -17.26
N ASP A 250 3.16 -9.71 -16.05
CA ASP A 250 4.17 -10.42 -15.25
C ASP A 250 3.49 -11.20 -14.11
N ALA A 251 3.68 -12.52 -14.10
CA ALA A 251 3.07 -13.41 -13.11
C ALA A 251 3.52 -13.14 -11.68
N ARG A 252 4.66 -12.45 -11.49
CA ARG A 252 5.14 -12.11 -10.14
C ARG A 252 4.22 -11.15 -9.38
N PHE A 253 3.31 -10.48 -10.09
CA PHE A 253 2.29 -9.60 -9.51
C PHE A 253 0.93 -10.29 -9.32
N ASP A 254 0.83 -11.59 -9.55
CA ASP A 254 -0.40 -12.33 -9.34
C ASP A 254 -0.72 -12.50 -7.85
N GLY A 255 -2.01 -12.54 -7.54
CA GLY A 255 -2.51 -12.88 -6.21
C GLY A 255 -2.39 -11.81 -5.15
N ILE A 256 -2.01 -10.60 -5.51
CA ILE A 256 -1.90 -9.44 -4.60
C ILE A 256 -2.86 -8.33 -5.00
N PRO A 257 -3.36 -7.52 -4.05
CA PRO A 257 -4.19 -6.36 -4.40
C PRO A 257 -3.34 -5.26 -5.03
N MET A 258 -3.77 -4.79 -6.20
CA MET A 258 -3.16 -3.68 -6.91
C MET A 258 -4.21 -2.60 -7.10
N VAL A 259 -4.02 -1.46 -6.45
CA VAL A 259 -5.06 -0.44 -6.36
C VAL A 259 -4.60 0.90 -6.91
N LEU A 260 -5.54 1.58 -7.56
CA LEU A 260 -5.37 2.94 -8.04
C LEU A 260 -5.57 3.93 -6.90
N GLU A 261 -4.72 4.94 -6.86
CA GLU A 261 -4.93 6.17 -6.10
C GLU A 261 -4.82 7.36 -7.04
N THR A 262 -5.18 7.15 -8.29
CA THR A 262 -5.15 8.16 -9.35
C THR A 262 -6.16 9.27 -9.06
N ILE A 263 -5.92 10.43 -9.66
CA ILE A 263 -6.53 11.70 -9.23
C ILE A 263 -8.00 11.89 -9.64
N ASN A 264 -8.50 11.08 -10.58
CA ASN A 264 -9.86 11.22 -11.07
C ASN A 264 -10.68 9.95 -10.84
N PRO A 265 -11.44 9.89 -9.72
CA PRO A 265 -12.29 8.72 -9.42
C PRO A 265 -13.34 8.41 -10.50
N ASP A 266 -13.76 9.41 -11.27
CA ASP A 266 -14.79 9.23 -12.30
C ASP A 266 -14.34 8.30 -13.44
N ILE A 267 -13.03 8.14 -13.65
CA ILE A 267 -12.47 7.26 -14.68
C ILE A 267 -11.84 5.98 -14.11
N TRP A 268 -11.97 5.69 -12.82
CA TRP A 268 -11.40 4.47 -12.25
C TRP A 268 -11.91 3.21 -12.92
N ALA A 269 -13.20 3.14 -13.25
CA ALA A 269 -13.75 2.00 -13.96
C ALA A 269 -13.08 1.78 -15.33
N GLU A 270 -12.80 2.86 -16.05
CA GLU A 270 -12.09 2.82 -17.35
C GLU A 270 -10.62 2.41 -17.16
N GLU A 271 -9.95 2.94 -16.15
CA GLU A 271 -8.55 2.58 -15.83
C GLU A 271 -8.44 1.10 -15.45
N ILE A 272 -9.36 0.60 -14.63
CA ILE A 272 -9.43 -0.82 -14.25
C ILE A 272 -9.67 -1.70 -15.48
N ALA A 273 -10.60 -1.32 -16.33
CA ALA A 273 -10.87 -2.05 -17.59
C ALA A 273 -9.64 -2.07 -18.50
N TRP A 274 -8.94 -0.95 -18.61
CA TRP A 274 -7.70 -0.86 -19.39
C TRP A 274 -6.62 -1.80 -18.82
N LEU A 275 -6.42 -1.81 -17.51
CA LEU A 275 -5.46 -2.70 -16.85
C LEU A 275 -5.78 -4.17 -17.16
N LYS A 276 -7.02 -4.58 -16.98
CA LYS A 276 -7.46 -5.95 -17.27
C LYS A 276 -7.20 -6.34 -18.72
N ALA A 277 -7.42 -5.41 -19.65
CA ALA A 277 -7.19 -5.63 -21.07
C ALA A 277 -5.71 -5.80 -21.45
N GLN A 278 -4.77 -5.41 -20.58
CA GLN A 278 -3.34 -5.59 -20.84
C GLN A 278 -2.83 -7.00 -20.58
N GLN A 279 -3.62 -7.84 -19.91
CA GLN A 279 -3.24 -9.23 -19.67
C GLN A 279 -3.24 -10.01 -21.01
N THR A 280 -2.34 -10.98 -21.13
CA THR A 280 -2.38 -11.93 -22.25
C THR A 280 -3.53 -12.91 -22.07
N ALA A 281 -3.94 -13.61 -23.15
CA ALA A 281 -5.03 -14.58 -23.09
C ALA A 281 -4.77 -15.71 -22.07
N GLU A 282 -3.52 -16.11 -21.90
CA GLU A 282 -3.10 -17.13 -20.93
C GLU A 282 -3.18 -16.62 -19.47
N GLN A 283 -3.05 -15.32 -19.26
CA GLN A 283 -3.07 -14.68 -17.93
C GLN A 283 -4.49 -14.31 -17.47
N ALA A 284 -5.40 -14.14 -18.41
CA ALA A 284 -6.78 -13.74 -18.15
C ALA A 284 -7.70 -14.93 -17.80
N ALA A 285 -7.27 -16.15 -18.09
CA ALA A 285 -7.95 -17.40 -17.77
C ALA A 285 -7.65 -17.87 -16.35
#